data_6095301f37b482881c231cf47535dc19
#
_entry.id   6095301f37b482881c231cf47535dc19
#
_cell.length_a   1.000
_cell.length_b   1.000
_cell.length_c   1.000
_cell.angle_alpha   90.00
_cell.angle_beta   90.00
_cell.angle_gamma   90.00
#
_symmetry.space_group_name_H-M   'P 1'
#
loop_
_entity.id
_entity.type
_entity.pdbx_description
1 polymer ?
#
loop_
_entity_poly.entity_id
_entity_poly.type
_entity_poly.pdbx_seq_one_letter_code
_entity_poly.pdbx_strand_id
1 'polypeptide(L)'
;MSYPAGHCEEAKNSVFRVAIALLAVTSAFGESPSKLPPSYRFSSGASALNIPVELVANGLVFVRAKVNGHAGWFILDNGSQGFTVDRDYASKIGLQTSGSVAARGGGANAIDAGVIRDVEISLPGLELTHRNLIVIDLKPLEPSVGHEVDGIIGSRLFDDFVVLVDYEHRMVSVFLHKEYTPSAEATVFPVHIDEHGFQFIDATVTLPGIEPVAGKFLIDGGANTYADIYKPFSDEHHLPLPAMKLLEEPGTSTGGTTQSKDGRADQITVGPFSIKSPPITFAQDTEGLMASKDYAGLIGAEFLERFTVVFDSPAKQVWLAPNHSYAEPTRYDESGLRIRAEGPDFHRFVVGRILPGSAAAEAGIESGDIIESIDKRAANEMTFTEIRTMLCKPNAKYSIGVLRGSKHFQVGLSLRPLL
;
A
#
# COMPACT_ATOMS: atom_id res chain seq x y z
N MET A 1 3.97 -51.07 5.77
CA MET A 1 3.53 -50.04 4.82
C MET A 1 3.49 -48.72 5.56
N SER A 2 4.56 -47.96 5.43
CA SER A 2 4.76 -46.65 6.09
C SER A 2 4.24 -45.57 5.14
N TYR A 3 3.29 -44.77 5.59
CA TYR A 3 2.89 -43.54 4.91
C TYR A 3 3.96 -42.46 5.12
N PRO A 4 4.37 -41.73 4.11
CA PRO A 4 5.25 -40.60 4.29
C PRO A 4 4.45 -39.43 4.89
N ALA A 5 5.03 -38.84 5.94
CA ALA A 5 4.56 -37.56 6.50
C ALA A 5 4.68 -36.45 5.45
N GLY A 6 3.55 -35.96 4.97
CA GLY A 6 3.49 -34.75 4.16
C GLY A 6 3.95 -33.59 5.00
N HIS A 7 5.03 -32.95 4.61
CA HIS A 7 5.44 -31.66 5.17
C HIS A 7 4.39 -30.62 4.78
N CYS A 8 3.65 -30.20 5.78
CA CYS A 8 2.83 -29.00 5.72
C CYS A 8 3.80 -27.80 5.76
N GLU A 9 4.19 -27.32 4.58
CA GLU A 9 4.94 -26.09 4.39
C GLU A 9 3.94 -24.96 4.22
N GLU A 10 3.04 -24.81 5.22
CA GLU A 10 2.07 -23.72 5.24
C GLU A 10 2.59 -22.54 6.07
N ALA A 11 2.67 -21.41 5.39
CA ALA A 11 2.54 -20.04 5.89
C ALA A 11 3.60 -19.56 6.89
N LYS A 12 4.83 -19.35 6.43
CA LYS A 12 5.81 -18.49 7.10
C LYS A 12 5.75 -17.00 6.66
N ASN A 13 4.67 -16.58 6.04
CA ASN A 13 4.56 -15.24 5.46
C ASN A 13 3.64 -14.35 6.29
N SER A 14 4.15 -13.82 7.38
CA SER A 14 3.54 -12.66 7.99
C SER A 14 4.28 -11.42 7.54
N VAL A 15 3.59 -10.59 6.83
CA VAL A 15 4.17 -9.47 6.14
C VAL A 15 3.62 -8.18 6.72
N PHE A 16 4.53 -7.27 7.06
CA PHE A 16 4.20 -5.97 7.62
C PHE A 16 3.96 -4.90 6.54
N ARG A 17 4.40 -5.19 5.32
CA ARG A 17 4.37 -4.28 4.18
C ARG A 17 3.48 -4.79 3.08
N VAL A 18 2.76 -3.86 2.48
CA VAL A 18 1.95 -4.08 1.29
C VAL A 18 2.41 -3.07 0.25
N ALA A 19 2.80 -3.56 -0.92
CA ALA A 19 2.99 -2.74 -2.10
C ALA A 19 2.06 -3.30 -3.19
N ILE A 20 1.06 -2.53 -3.58
CA ILE A 20 -0.01 -2.97 -4.48
C ILE A 20 0.23 -2.43 -5.89
N ALA A 21 1.46 -2.36 -6.33
CA ALA A 21 1.72 -2.01 -7.72
C ALA A 21 1.27 -3.17 -8.64
N LEU A 22 0.33 -2.91 -9.51
CA LEU A 22 -0.13 -3.86 -10.54
C LEU A 22 0.20 -3.30 -11.93
N LEU A 23 1.18 -3.91 -12.58
CA LEU A 23 1.45 -3.69 -13.99
C LEU A 23 0.57 -4.63 -14.82
N ALA A 24 -0.49 -4.12 -15.44
CA ALA A 24 -1.22 -4.90 -16.42
C ALA A 24 -0.40 -4.99 -17.70
N VAL A 25 -0.19 -6.20 -18.13
CA VAL A 25 0.65 -6.53 -19.26
C VAL A 25 0.02 -6.16 -20.59
N THR A 26 0.86 -5.61 -21.44
CA THR A 26 0.91 -5.70 -22.91
C THR A 26 -0.30 -6.29 -23.62
N SER A 27 -0.87 -5.52 -24.52
CA SER A 27 -1.55 -5.92 -25.77
C SER A 27 -2.63 -7.00 -25.76
N ALA A 28 -3.12 -7.47 -24.63
CA ALA A 28 -4.25 -8.40 -24.61
C ALA A 28 -5.63 -7.72 -24.67
N PHE A 29 -5.69 -6.41 -24.84
CA PHE A 29 -6.90 -5.73 -25.35
C PHE A 29 -7.04 -5.90 -26.87
N GLY A 30 -6.32 -6.85 -27.46
CA GLY A 30 -6.54 -7.33 -28.79
C GLY A 30 -7.94 -7.94 -28.91
N GLU A 31 -8.75 -7.33 -29.75
CA GLU A 31 -10.07 -7.72 -30.23
C GLU A 31 -11.26 -7.46 -29.29
N SER A 32 -11.96 -6.49 -29.67
CA SER A 32 -13.19 -5.83 -29.19
C SER A 32 -13.04 -4.94 -27.98
N PRO A 33 -12.74 -3.64 -28.19
CA PRO A 33 -13.04 -2.62 -27.20
C PRO A 33 -14.51 -2.73 -26.75
N SER A 34 -14.85 -2.22 -25.58
CA SER A 34 -16.24 -1.92 -25.23
C SER A 34 -16.92 -1.32 -26.47
N LYS A 35 -18.16 -1.75 -26.78
CA LYS A 35 -18.90 -1.24 -27.93
C LYS A 35 -19.10 0.28 -27.90
N LEU A 36 -18.96 0.87 -26.73
CA LEU A 36 -19.08 2.29 -26.45
C LEU A 36 -17.79 2.82 -25.79
N PRO A 37 -17.39 4.07 -26.05
CA PRO A 37 -16.27 4.68 -25.41
C PRO A 37 -16.53 4.86 -23.90
N PRO A 38 -15.48 4.83 -23.05
CA PRO A 38 -15.61 5.18 -21.63
C PRO A 38 -16.27 6.55 -21.48
N SER A 39 -17.22 6.66 -20.56
CA SER A 39 -17.87 7.92 -20.23
C SER A 39 -18.01 8.10 -18.72
N TYR A 40 -18.38 9.31 -18.32
CA TYR A 40 -18.55 9.66 -16.91
C TYR A 40 -19.72 10.61 -16.71
N ARG A 41 -20.25 10.63 -15.49
CA ARG A 41 -21.26 11.58 -15.07
C ARG A 41 -21.05 11.99 -13.61
N PHE A 42 -20.94 13.28 -13.35
CA PHE A 42 -21.03 13.83 -12.01
C PHE A 42 -22.51 14.00 -11.61
N SER A 43 -22.82 13.73 -10.35
CA SER A 43 -24.19 13.89 -9.82
C SER A 43 -24.59 15.37 -9.73
N SER A 44 -23.58 16.28 -9.57
CA SER A 44 -23.79 17.73 -9.54
C SER A 44 -22.55 18.44 -10.07
N GLY A 45 -22.73 19.41 -10.95
CA GLY A 45 -21.62 20.20 -11.49
C GLY A 45 -20.59 19.37 -12.27
N ALA A 46 -19.31 19.61 -12.00
CA ALA A 46 -18.16 19.01 -12.68
C ALA A 46 -17.14 18.43 -11.67
N SER A 47 -17.61 18.03 -10.49
CA SER A 47 -16.80 17.45 -9.44
C SER A 47 -17.60 16.53 -8.52
N ALA A 48 -16.90 15.61 -7.86
CA ALA A 48 -17.39 14.83 -6.74
C ALA A 48 -16.53 15.20 -5.52
N LEU A 49 -17.14 15.86 -4.56
CA LEU A 49 -16.42 16.50 -3.45
C LEU A 49 -16.60 15.74 -2.14
N ASN A 50 -15.53 15.72 -1.32
CA ASN A 50 -15.56 15.23 0.05
C ASN A 50 -16.09 13.80 0.16
N ILE A 51 -15.61 12.91 -0.72
CA ILE A 51 -15.87 11.48 -0.66
C ILE A 51 -15.16 10.94 0.59
N PRO A 52 -15.88 10.39 1.58
CA PRO A 52 -15.26 9.87 2.79
C PRO A 52 -14.37 8.67 2.49
N VAL A 53 -13.22 8.59 3.15
CA VAL A 53 -12.29 7.48 3.04
C VAL A 53 -11.84 6.98 4.41
N GLU A 54 -11.39 5.73 4.46
CA GLU A 54 -10.69 5.18 5.61
C GLU A 54 -9.19 5.12 5.32
N LEU A 55 -8.38 5.54 6.30
CA LEU A 55 -6.93 5.41 6.24
C LEU A 55 -6.53 4.15 7.00
N VAL A 56 -5.93 3.23 6.30
CA VAL A 56 -5.60 1.88 6.79
C VAL A 56 -4.11 1.62 6.60
N ALA A 57 -3.52 0.85 7.48
CA ALA A 57 -2.17 0.30 7.33
C ALA A 57 -1.12 1.33 6.88
N ASN A 58 -1.01 2.46 7.61
CA ASN A 58 -0.05 3.55 7.34
C ASN A 58 -0.32 4.28 6.01
N GLY A 59 -1.47 4.91 5.91
CA GLY A 59 -1.78 5.86 4.85
C GLY A 59 -2.44 5.29 3.60
N LEU A 60 -2.68 3.98 3.50
CA LEU A 60 -3.48 3.44 2.39
C LEU A 60 -4.90 4.00 2.44
N VAL A 61 -5.38 4.50 1.32
CA VAL A 61 -6.68 5.13 1.19
C VAL A 61 -7.72 4.13 0.71
N PHE A 62 -8.71 3.82 1.55
CA PHE A 62 -9.83 2.96 1.22
C PHE A 62 -11.09 3.78 0.99
N VAL A 63 -11.76 3.53 -0.12
CA VAL A 63 -12.99 4.21 -0.50
C VAL A 63 -14.13 3.22 -0.75
N ARG A 64 -15.34 3.61 -0.36
CA ARG A 64 -16.54 2.87 -0.75
C ARG A 64 -16.89 3.19 -2.20
N ALA A 65 -16.87 2.17 -3.05
CA ALA A 65 -17.32 2.29 -4.42
C ALA A 65 -18.35 1.19 -4.75
N LYS A 66 -18.96 1.27 -5.93
CA LYS A 66 -19.86 0.23 -6.41
C LYS A 66 -19.43 -0.21 -7.80
N VAL A 67 -19.60 -1.50 -8.08
CA VAL A 67 -19.48 -2.08 -9.41
C VAL A 67 -20.84 -2.63 -9.79
N ASN A 68 -21.44 -2.12 -10.87
CA ASN A 68 -22.80 -2.44 -11.31
C ASN A 68 -23.83 -2.35 -10.14
N GLY A 69 -23.71 -1.31 -9.29
CA GLY A 69 -24.59 -1.07 -8.14
C GLY A 69 -24.23 -1.83 -6.86
N HIS A 70 -23.33 -2.81 -6.91
CA HIS A 70 -22.89 -3.58 -5.74
C HIS A 70 -21.76 -2.88 -5.01
N ALA A 71 -21.93 -2.60 -3.71
CA ALA A 71 -20.94 -1.89 -2.92
C ALA A 71 -19.77 -2.78 -2.50
N GLY A 72 -18.57 -2.21 -2.45
CA GLY A 72 -17.35 -2.85 -1.97
C GLY A 72 -16.36 -1.82 -1.42
N TRP A 73 -15.26 -2.33 -0.84
CA TRP A 73 -14.13 -1.54 -0.39
C TRP A 73 -12.98 -1.58 -1.41
N PHE A 74 -12.55 -0.42 -1.83
CA PHE A 74 -11.53 -0.28 -2.88
C PHE A 74 -10.35 0.54 -2.37
N ILE A 75 -9.15 0.08 -2.66
CA ILE A 75 -7.94 0.86 -2.44
C ILE A 75 -7.81 1.88 -3.58
N LEU A 76 -7.58 3.15 -3.22
CA LEU A 76 -7.25 4.19 -4.18
C LEU A 76 -5.73 4.18 -4.41
N ASP A 77 -5.32 3.76 -5.60
CA ASP A 77 -3.92 3.39 -5.86
C ASP A 77 -3.48 3.84 -7.26
N ASN A 78 -2.79 4.99 -7.34
CA ASN A 78 -2.25 5.50 -8.60
C ASN A 78 -1.05 4.70 -9.13
N GLY A 79 -0.44 3.83 -8.31
CA GLY A 79 0.61 2.89 -8.69
C GLY A 79 0.10 1.60 -9.31
N SER A 80 -1.23 1.43 -9.43
CA SER A 80 -1.86 0.27 -10.06
C SER A 80 -2.56 0.65 -11.36
N GLN A 81 -2.36 -0.13 -12.42
CA GLN A 81 -2.92 0.17 -13.73
C GLN A 81 -4.42 -0.20 -13.81
N GLY A 82 -5.24 0.72 -14.31
CA GLY A 82 -6.65 0.47 -14.61
C GLY A 82 -7.55 0.43 -13.38
N PHE A 83 -8.56 -0.44 -13.43
CA PHE A 83 -9.46 -0.79 -12.34
C PHE A 83 -9.38 -2.29 -12.11
N THR A 84 -9.27 -2.70 -10.86
CA THR A 84 -9.13 -4.11 -10.49
C THR A 84 -10.21 -4.49 -9.50
N VAL A 85 -10.73 -5.72 -9.60
CA VAL A 85 -11.62 -6.30 -8.60
C VAL A 85 -11.09 -7.63 -8.12
N ASP A 86 -11.40 -7.93 -6.87
CA ASP A 86 -11.15 -9.24 -6.29
C ASP A 86 -12.01 -10.32 -6.98
N ARG A 87 -11.44 -11.51 -7.12
CA ARG A 87 -12.10 -12.64 -7.82
C ARG A 87 -13.36 -13.10 -7.09
N ASP A 88 -13.32 -13.19 -5.77
CA ASP A 88 -14.48 -13.62 -4.98
C ASP A 88 -15.56 -12.55 -4.96
N TYR A 89 -15.17 -11.27 -4.86
CA TYR A 89 -16.12 -10.16 -4.98
C TYR A 89 -16.80 -10.17 -6.37
N ALA A 90 -16.03 -10.30 -7.46
CA ALA A 90 -16.59 -10.37 -8.82
C ALA A 90 -17.59 -11.54 -8.95
N SER A 91 -17.24 -12.72 -8.44
CA SER A 91 -18.11 -13.90 -8.43
C SER A 91 -19.38 -13.67 -7.61
N LYS A 92 -19.26 -13.08 -6.41
CA LYS A 92 -20.38 -12.78 -5.51
C LYS A 92 -21.42 -11.84 -6.13
N ILE A 93 -20.97 -10.89 -6.95
CA ILE A 93 -21.87 -9.96 -7.65
C ILE A 93 -22.28 -10.43 -9.05
N GLY A 94 -21.97 -11.68 -9.42
CA GLY A 94 -22.40 -12.31 -10.66
C GLY A 94 -21.65 -11.89 -11.91
N LEU A 95 -20.48 -11.27 -11.78
CA LEU A 95 -19.65 -10.91 -12.92
C LEU A 95 -18.87 -12.12 -13.44
N GLN A 96 -18.77 -12.24 -14.75
CA GLN A 96 -18.04 -13.31 -15.42
C GLN A 96 -16.90 -12.75 -16.26
N THR A 97 -15.74 -13.39 -16.16
CA THR A 97 -14.59 -13.03 -16.97
C THR A 97 -14.80 -13.40 -18.43
N SER A 98 -14.46 -12.49 -19.33
CA SER A 98 -14.57 -12.64 -20.79
C SER A 98 -13.25 -12.96 -21.48
N GLY A 99 -12.20 -13.25 -20.72
CA GLY A 99 -10.85 -13.56 -21.21
C GLY A 99 -9.84 -13.55 -20.05
N SER A 100 -8.60 -13.85 -20.37
CA SER A 100 -7.48 -13.78 -19.43
C SER A 100 -6.36 -12.90 -19.98
N VAL A 101 -5.63 -12.29 -19.10
CA VAL A 101 -4.42 -11.51 -19.40
C VAL A 101 -3.32 -11.91 -18.43
N ALA A 102 -2.08 -11.86 -18.88
CA ALA A 102 -0.95 -11.97 -17.97
C ALA A 102 -0.79 -10.62 -17.26
N ALA A 103 -0.74 -10.60 -15.94
CA ALA A 103 -0.44 -9.41 -15.16
C ALA A 103 0.82 -9.65 -14.32
N ARG A 104 1.48 -8.55 -13.94
CA ARG A 104 2.60 -8.55 -13.01
C ARG A 104 2.32 -7.55 -11.91
N GLY A 105 2.78 -7.89 -10.70
CA GLY A 105 2.73 -6.98 -9.57
C GLY A 105 4.12 -6.64 -9.05
N GLY A 106 4.19 -6.14 -7.83
CA GLY A 106 5.46 -5.93 -7.14
C GLY A 106 6.19 -7.24 -6.81
N GLY A 107 5.47 -8.38 -6.68
CA GLY A 107 6.08 -9.69 -6.47
C GLY A 107 6.62 -10.32 -7.75
N ALA A 108 7.45 -11.36 -7.58
CA ALA A 108 8.12 -12.04 -8.70
C ALA A 108 7.18 -12.92 -9.55
N ASN A 109 6.02 -13.33 -9.03
CA ASN A 109 5.13 -14.26 -9.72
C ASN A 109 4.26 -13.55 -10.76
N ALA A 110 4.09 -14.22 -11.91
CA ALA A 110 3.05 -13.83 -12.86
C ALA A 110 1.67 -14.04 -12.23
N ILE A 111 0.75 -13.12 -12.49
CA ILE A 111 -0.62 -13.15 -11.98
C ILE A 111 -1.53 -13.62 -13.10
N ASP A 112 -2.32 -14.68 -12.83
CA ASP A 112 -3.41 -15.06 -13.70
C ASP A 112 -4.59 -14.11 -13.50
N ALA A 113 -4.79 -13.21 -14.43
CA ALA A 113 -5.79 -12.17 -14.36
C ALA A 113 -6.91 -12.41 -15.40
N GLY A 114 -8.14 -12.30 -14.93
CA GLY A 114 -9.32 -12.25 -15.80
C GLY A 114 -9.61 -10.83 -16.27
N VAL A 115 -10.44 -10.70 -17.29
CA VAL A 115 -10.95 -9.41 -17.77
C VAL A 115 -12.47 -9.42 -17.77
N ILE A 116 -13.08 -8.39 -17.20
CA ILE A 116 -14.51 -8.09 -17.31
C ILE A 116 -14.66 -6.79 -18.09
N ARG A 117 -15.60 -6.75 -19.02
CA ARG A 117 -15.80 -5.60 -19.90
C ARG A 117 -17.14 -4.95 -19.65
N ASP A 118 -17.21 -3.66 -19.96
CA ASP A 118 -18.45 -2.90 -20.03
C ASP A 118 -19.21 -2.85 -18.69
N VAL A 119 -18.52 -2.44 -17.65
CA VAL A 119 -19.08 -2.26 -16.31
C VAL A 119 -19.26 -0.79 -15.95
N GLU A 120 -20.14 -0.55 -15.00
CA GLU A 120 -20.26 0.72 -14.30
C GLU A 120 -19.49 0.66 -12.99
N ILE A 121 -18.68 1.69 -12.73
CA ILE A 121 -18.04 1.95 -11.43
C ILE A 121 -18.60 3.26 -10.91
N SER A 122 -19.07 3.29 -9.67
CA SER A 122 -19.54 4.53 -9.07
C SER A 122 -18.92 4.81 -7.72
N LEU A 123 -18.47 6.05 -7.56
CA LEU A 123 -18.08 6.69 -6.31
C LEU A 123 -19.21 7.65 -5.89
N PRO A 124 -19.29 8.05 -4.61
CA PRO A 124 -20.21 9.11 -4.21
C PRO A 124 -20.03 10.35 -5.10
N GLY A 125 -21.04 10.71 -5.86
CA GLY A 125 -21.03 11.87 -6.76
C GLY A 125 -20.43 11.68 -8.15
N LEU A 126 -19.88 10.50 -8.48
CA LEU A 126 -19.27 10.20 -9.78
C LEU A 126 -19.65 8.81 -10.27
N GLU A 127 -20.14 8.72 -11.49
CA GLU A 127 -20.38 7.47 -12.22
C GLU A 127 -19.44 7.37 -13.42
N LEU A 128 -18.81 6.20 -13.57
CA LEU A 128 -17.90 5.85 -14.67
C LEU A 128 -18.51 4.66 -15.41
N THR A 129 -18.86 4.82 -16.68
CA THR A 129 -19.51 3.78 -17.49
C THR A 129 -18.60 3.27 -18.59
N HIS A 130 -18.90 2.08 -19.11
CA HIS A 130 -18.15 1.38 -20.16
C HIS A 130 -16.68 1.16 -19.79
N ARG A 131 -16.45 0.77 -18.52
CA ARG A 131 -15.09 0.47 -18.01
C ARG A 131 -14.79 -1.01 -18.14
N ASN A 132 -13.50 -1.31 -18.19
CA ASN A 132 -13.00 -2.67 -18.12
C ASN A 132 -12.33 -2.89 -16.76
N LEU A 133 -12.50 -4.08 -16.21
CA LEU A 133 -11.88 -4.50 -14.94
C LEU A 133 -10.89 -5.63 -15.17
N ILE A 134 -9.82 -5.59 -14.43
CA ILE A 134 -8.92 -6.72 -14.22
C ILE A 134 -9.42 -7.49 -13.00
N VAL A 135 -9.45 -8.81 -13.09
CA VAL A 135 -9.88 -9.70 -12.01
C VAL A 135 -8.69 -10.50 -11.53
N ILE A 136 -8.30 -10.32 -10.29
CA ILE A 136 -7.23 -11.07 -9.64
C ILE A 136 -7.67 -11.49 -8.23
N ASP A 137 -6.88 -12.34 -7.59
CA ASP A 137 -7.05 -12.66 -6.17
C ASP A 137 -6.36 -11.60 -5.32
N LEU A 138 -7.15 -10.80 -4.59
CA LEU A 138 -6.68 -9.77 -3.66
C LEU A 138 -6.75 -10.20 -2.18
N LYS A 139 -7.39 -11.35 -1.89
CA LYS A 139 -7.56 -11.84 -0.52
C LYS A 139 -6.24 -12.02 0.26
N PRO A 140 -5.11 -12.40 -0.37
CA PRO A 140 -3.82 -12.48 0.33
C PRO A 140 -3.34 -11.15 0.94
N LEU A 141 -3.84 -9.99 0.48
CA LEU A 141 -3.50 -8.67 1.03
C LEU A 141 -4.23 -8.37 2.34
N GLU A 142 -5.46 -8.88 2.51
CA GLU A 142 -6.35 -8.54 3.61
C GLU A 142 -5.74 -8.72 5.01
N PRO A 143 -5.07 -9.86 5.32
CA PRO A 143 -4.48 -10.04 6.65
C PRO A 143 -3.39 -9.03 6.99
N SER A 144 -2.71 -8.49 5.97
CA SER A 144 -1.61 -7.52 6.12
C SER A 144 -2.11 -6.08 6.26
N VAL A 145 -3.27 -5.78 5.65
CA VAL A 145 -3.91 -4.46 5.78
C VAL A 145 -4.92 -4.41 6.92
N GLY A 146 -5.48 -5.56 7.30
CA GLY A 146 -6.52 -5.66 8.34
C GLY A 146 -7.86 -5.07 7.89
N HIS A 147 -8.17 -5.24 6.61
CA HIS A 147 -9.37 -4.69 5.99
C HIS A 147 -9.80 -5.52 4.77
N GLU A 148 -11.11 -5.54 4.49
CA GLU A 148 -11.65 -6.13 3.27
C GLU A 148 -11.13 -5.40 2.03
N VAL A 149 -10.71 -6.15 1.00
CA VAL A 149 -10.21 -5.61 -0.27
C VAL A 149 -11.03 -6.22 -1.42
N ASP A 150 -12.05 -5.49 -1.85
CA ASP A 150 -12.91 -5.90 -2.97
C ASP A 150 -12.36 -5.44 -4.33
N GLY A 151 -11.42 -4.50 -4.31
CA GLY A 151 -10.78 -4.04 -5.54
C GLY A 151 -9.80 -2.89 -5.34
N ILE A 152 -9.34 -2.37 -6.48
CA ILE A 152 -8.42 -1.24 -6.58
C ILE A 152 -8.96 -0.26 -7.61
N ILE A 153 -9.05 1.01 -7.24
CA ILE A 153 -9.28 2.12 -8.15
C ILE A 153 -7.91 2.69 -8.53
N GLY A 154 -7.42 2.26 -9.68
CA GLY A 154 -6.06 2.54 -10.12
C GLY A 154 -5.93 3.77 -11.03
N SER A 155 -4.81 3.82 -11.76
CA SER A 155 -4.34 4.98 -12.54
C SER A 155 -5.39 5.58 -13.48
N ARG A 156 -6.35 4.79 -13.98
CA ARG A 156 -7.40 5.29 -14.89
C ARG A 156 -8.29 6.38 -14.29
N LEU A 157 -8.51 6.40 -12.97
CA LEU A 157 -9.21 7.52 -12.35
C LEU A 157 -8.33 8.79 -12.42
N PHE A 158 -7.04 8.64 -12.16
CA PHE A 158 -6.08 9.74 -12.15
C PHE A 158 -5.76 10.25 -13.56
N ASP A 159 -5.80 9.38 -14.59
CA ASP A 159 -5.61 9.78 -15.98
C ASP A 159 -6.74 10.67 -16.49
N ASP A 160 -7.98 10.36 -16.08
CA ASP A 160 -9.19 11.03 -16.56
C ASP A 160 -9.51 12.32 -15.77
N PHE A 161 -9.06 12.43 -14.51
CA PHE A 161 -9.48 13.47 -13.57
C PHE A 161 -8.33 14.02 -12.73
N VAL A 162 -8.59 15.19 -12.14
CA VAL A 162 -7.80 15.67 -11.00
C VAL A 162 -8.33 15.01 -9.74
N VAL A 163 -7.45 14.35 -8.99
CA VAL A 163 -7.78 13.65 -7.74
C VAL A 163 -7.07 14.33 -6.58
N LEU A 164 -7.83 14.90 -5.66
CA LEU A 164 -7.34 15.45 -4.40
C LEU A 164 -7.53 14.44 -3.29
N VAL A 165 -6.46 14.13 -2.58
CA VAL A 165 -6.45 13.28 -1.39
C VAL A 165 -6.12 14.14 -0.18
N ASP A 166 -7.11 14.36 0.68
CA ASP A 166 -6.97 15.07 1.95
C ASP A 166 -6.86 14.04 3.09
N TYR A 167 -5.64 13.69 3.41
CA TYR A 167 -5.33 12.72 4.46
C TYR A 167 -5.74 13.21 5.85
N GLU A 168 -5.65 14.52 6.09
CA GLU A 168 -6.00 15.12 7.39
C GLU A 168 -7.48 14.97 7.70
N HIS A 169 -8.33 15.29 6.72
CA HIS A 169 -9.79 15.24 6.88
C HIS A 169 -10.38 13.89 6.41
N ARG A 170 -9.55 12.98 5.90
CA ARG A 170 -9.95 11.66 5.36
C ARG A 170 -11.01 11.78 4.27
N MET A 171 -10.71 12.60 3.28
CA MET A 171 -11.59 12.89 2.17
C MET A 171 -10.83 12.77 0.84
N VAL A 172 -11.54 12.35 -0.19
CA VAL A 172 -11.10 12.43 -1.58
C VAL A 172 -12.05 13.30 -2.35
N SER A 173 -11.54 14.11 -3.26
CA SER A 173 -12.36 14.87 -4.19
C SER A 173 -11.86 14.66 -5.61
N VAL A 174 -12.79 14.57 -6.57
CA VAL A 174 -12.50 14.32 -7.98
C VAL A 174 -13.06 15.46 -8.81
N PHE A 175 -12.27 16.03 -9.70
CA PHE A 175 -12.61 17.18 -10.52
C PHE A 175 -12.29 16.94 -11.98
N LEU A 176 -13.02 17.58 -12.89
CA LEU A 176 -12.49 17.83 -14.21
C LEU A 176 -11.29 18.76 -14.13
N HIS A 177 -10.25 18.52 -14.92
CA HIS A 177 -9.02 19.33 -14.90
C HIS A 177 -9.31 20.84 -15.01
N LYS A 178 -10.23 21.26 -15.86
CA LYS A 178 -10.59 22.67 -16.09
C LYS A 178 -11.31 23.33 -14.91
N GLU A 179 -11.84 22.54 -14.00
CA GLU A 179 -12.66 23.01 -12.86
C GLU A 179 -11.88 23.02 -11.55
N TYR A 180 -10.65 22.47 -11.56
CA TYR A 180 -9.80 22.49 -10.39
C TYR A 180 -8.99 23.77 -10.30
N THR A 181 -8.98 24.37 -9.11
CA THR A 181 -8.11 25.52 -8.78
C THR A 181 -7.20 25.12 -7.61
N PRO A 182 -5.88 25.10 -7.81
CA PRO A 182 -4.95 24.74 -6.75
C PRO A 182 -5.00 25.73 -5.57
N SER A 183 -4.77 25.22 -4.35
CA SER A 183 -4.55 26.05 -3.17
C SER A 183 -3.27 26.87 -3.33
N ALA A 184 -3.30 28.12 -2.84
CA ALA A 184 -2.11 28.98 -2.83
C ALA A 184 -0.98 28.48 -1.92
N GLU A 185 -1.28 27.56 -0.99
CA GLU A 185 -0.31 26.95 -0.09
C GLU A 185 0.34 25.70 -0.68
N ALA A 186 -0.19 25.18 -1.79
CA ALA A 186 0.33 23.99 -2.42
C ALA A 186 1.53 24.29 -3.34
N THR A 187 2.57 23.49 -3.25
CA THR A 187 3.71 23.52 -4.16
C THR A 187 3.48 22.55 -5.30
N VAL A 188 3.67 23.02 -6.53
CA VAL A 188 3.55 22.22 -7.74
C VAL A 188 4.86 21.52 -8.09
N PHE A 189 4.75 20.27 -8.52
CA PHE A 189 5.84 19.45 -9.04
C PHE A 189 5.49 18.92 -10.43
N PRO A 190 6.37 19.06 -11.41
CA PRO A 190 6.22 18.34 -12.67
C PRO A 190 6.38 16.84 -12.42
N VAL A 191 5.56 16.03 -13.05
CA VAL A 191 5.70 14.57 -13.02
C VAL A 191 6.01 14.02 -14.39
N HIS A 192 6.85 12.98 -14.42
CA HIS A 192 7.05 12.17 -15.60
C HIS A 192 5.96 11.08 -15.62
N ILE A 193 5.27 10.94 -16.71
CA ILE A 193 4.27 9.86 -16.88
C ILE A 193 4.84 8.90 -17.92
N ASP A 194 4.92 7.62 -17.56
CA ASP A 194 5.39 6.58 -18.46
C ASP A 194 4.28 6.08 -19.40
N GLU A 195 4.61 5.13 -20.26
CA GLU A 195 3.66 4.53 -21.20
C GLU A 195 2.53 3.74 -20.54
N HIS A 196 2.65 3.42 -19.25
CA HIS A 196 1.65 2.72 -18.45
C HIS A 196 0.75 3.65 -17.64
N GLY A 197 1.01 4.96 -17.66
CA GLY A 197 0.29 5.97 -16.91
C GLY A 197 0.82 6.19 -15.49
N PHE A 198 1.95 5.61 -15.12
CA PHE A 198 2.54 5.80 -13.81
C PHE A 198 3.24 7.15 -13.70
N GLN A 199 3.10 7.77 -12.54
CA GLN A 199 3.59 9.12 -12.26
C GLN A 199 4.87 9.08 -11.43
N PHE A 200 5.93 9.69 -11.94
CA PHE A 200 7.23 9.76 -11.30
C PHE A 200 7.61 11.19 -10.97
N ILE A 201 8.23 11.37 -9.80
CA ILE A 201 8.73 12.64 -9.29
C ILE A 201 10.24 12.53 -9.01
N ASP A 202 10.95 13.63 -9.20
CA ASP A 202 12.35 13.71 -8.80
C ASP A 202 12.44 13.86 -7.27
N ALA A 203 13.19 12.98 -6.63
CA ALA A 203 13.44 13.00 -5.20
C ALA A 203 14.89 12.67 -4.87
N THR A 204 15.29 12.98 -3.64
CA THR A 204 16.65 12.73 -3.15
C THR A 204 16.55 11.96 -1.83
N VAL A 205 17.33 10.90 -1.71
CA VAL A 205 17.53 10.15 -0.48
C VAL A 205 18.90 10.44 0.08
N THR A 206 18.96 10.86 1.32
CA THR A 206 20.22 11.05 2.06
C THR A 206 20.38 9.91 3.06
N LEU A 207 21.47 9.17 2.95
CA LEU A 207 21.82 8.09 3.86
C LEU A 207 22.99 8.50 4.74
N PRO A 208 23.14 7.90 5.96
CA PRO A 208 24.23 8.23 6.84
C PRO A 208 25.61 8.05 6.19
N GLY A 209 26.40 9.11 6.14
CA GLY A 209 27.80 9.05 5.70
C GLY A 209 28.07 9.10 4.20
N ILE A 210 27.05 9.37 3.37
CA ILE A 210 27.24 9.60 1.93
C ILE A 210 26.54 10.87 1.45
N GLU A 211 26.96 11.37 0.30
CA GLU A 211 26.28 12.45 -0.40
C GLU A 211 24.86 12.05 -0.80
N PRO A 212 23.92 13.00 -0.84
CA PRO A 212 22.55 12.74 -1.25
C PRO A 212 22.46 12.11 -2.64
N VAL A 213 21.65 11.07 -2.80
CA VAL A 213 21.43 10.37 -4.07
C VAL A 213 20.09 10.76 -4.64
N ALA A 214 20.09 11.36 -5.83
CA ALA A 214 18.89 11.78 -6.53
C ALA A 214 18.42 10.71 -7.53
N GLY A 215 17.12 10.62 -7.72
CA GLY A 215 16.53 9.69 -8.68
C GLY A 215 15.07 10.00 -8.99
N LYS A 216 14.51 9.27 -9.94
CA LYS A 216 13.07 9.29 -10.25
C LYS A 216 12.36 8.23 -9.44
N PHE A 217 11.36 8.65 -8.70
CA PHE A 217 10.58 7.78 -7.83
C PHE A 217 9.12 7.76 -8.28
N LEU A 218 8.55 6.56 -8.40
CA LEU A 218 7.11 6.38 -8.57
C LEU A 218 6.38 6.99 -7.37
N ILE A 219 5.34 7.78 -7.60
CA ILE A 219 4.42 8.18 -6.55
C ILE A 219 3.38 7.08 -6.45
N ASP A 220 3.31 6.40 -5.31
CA ASP A 220 2.50 5.19 -5.14
C ASP A 220 1.67 5.23 -3.86
N GLY A 221 0.38 5.62 -4.00
CA GLY A 221 -0.58 5.62 -2.90
C GLY A 221 -0.99 4.22 -2.42
N GLY A 222 -0.67 3.17 -3.18
CA GLY A 222 -0.92 1.76 -2.85
C GLY A 222 0.21 1.08 -2.07
N ALA A 223 1.33 1.77 -1.81
CA ALA A 223 2.45 1.25 -1.04
C ALA A 223 2.53 1.91 0.35
N ASN A 224 2.38 1.13 1.42
CA ASN A 224 2.41 1.63 2.80
C ASN A 224 3.83 1.80 3.37
N THR A 225 4.63 2.61 2.72
CA THR A 225 6.04 2.90 3.03
C THR A 225 6.33 4.38 2.88
N TYR A 226 7.46 4.87 3.43
CA TYR A 226 7.98 6.20 3.08
C TYR A 226 8.62 6.18 1.70
N ALA A 227 9.56 5.27 1.48
CA ALA A 227 10.15 5.01 0.18
C ALA A 227 10.73 3.61 0.11
N ASP A 228 10.63 3.01 -1.07
CA ASP A 228 11.33 1.78 -1.42
C ASP A 228 12.38 2.11 -2.48
N ILE A 229 13.61 1.68 -2.26
CA ILE A 229 14.72 1.83 -3.19
C ILE A 229 14.81 0.54 -3.99
N TYR A 230 14.70 0.63 -5.31
CA TYR A 230 14.72 -0.54 -6.18
C TYR A 230 16.12 -1.13 -6.28
N LYS A 231 16.17 -2.45 -6.45
CA LYS A 231 17.43 -3.18 -6.44
C LYS A 231 18.45 -2.69 -7.46
N PRO A 232 18.12 -2.42 -8.75
CA PRO A 232 19.11 -1.93 -9.71
C PRO A 232 19.73 -0.59 -9.31
N PHE A 233 18.91 0.33 -8.77
CA PHE A 233 19.41 1.62 -8.28
C PHE A 233 20.28 1.44 -7.03
N SER A 234 19.89 0.55 -6.13
CA SER A 234 20.70 0.19 -4.96
C SER A 234 22.06 -0.36 -5.35
N ASP A 235 22.10 -1.27 -6.35
CA ASP A 235 23.33 -1.88 -6.85
C ASP A 235 24.25 -0.85 -7.50
N GLU A 236 23.71 0.07 -8.31
CA GLU A 236 24.44 1.14 -8.98
C GLU A 236 25.10 2.10 -7.98
N HIS A 237 24.39 2.44 -6.92
CA HIS A 237 24.86 3.37 -5.89
C HIS A 237 25.48 2.69 -4.67
N HIS A 238 25.71 1.36 -4.73
CA HIS A 238 26.30 0.56 -3.66
C HIS A 238 25.54 0.68 -2.32
N LEU A 239 24.20 0.63 -2.40
CA LEU A 239 23.29 0.70 -1.25
C LEU A 239 22.72 -0.67 -0.88
N PRO A 240 22.33 -0.90 0.37
CA PRO A 240 22.63 -0.08 1.56
C PRO A 240 24.11 -0.15 1.95
N LEU A 241 24.56 0.86 2.69
CA LEU A 241 25.96 0.90 3.14
C LEU A 241 26.23 -0.20 4.16
N PRO A 242 27.47 -0.77 4.18
CA PRO A 242 27.82 -1.84 5.13
C PRO A 242 27.66 -1.48 6.62
N ALA A 243 27.77 -0.20 6.98
CA ALA A 243 27.60 0.29 8.34
C ALA A 243 26.14 0.51 8.76
N MET A 244 25.19 0.43 7.84
CA MET A 244 23.78 0.63 8.16
C MET A 244 23.23 -0.57 8.94
N LYS A 245 22.44 -0.28 9.97
CA LYS A 245 21.62 -1.30 10.62
C LYS A 245 20.44 -1.64 9.72
N LEU A 246 20.30 -2.90 9.43
CA LEU A 246 19.28 -3.41 8.52
C LEU A 246 18.45 -4.51 9.16
N LEU A 247 17.18 -4.56 8.82
CA LEU A 247 16.26 -5.62 9.20
C LEU A 247 15.74 -6.31 7.95
N GLU A 248 15.79 -7.64 7.92
CA GLU A 248 15.17 -8.42 6.85
C GLU A 248 13.64 -8.33 6.98
N GLU A 249 12.97 -7.80 5.97
CA GLU A 249 11.53 -7.56 5.97
C GLU A 249 10.89 -8.03 4.66
N PRO A 250 10.42 -9.28 4.61
CA PRO A 250 9.61 -9.70 3.47
C PRO A 250 8.31 -8.90 3.41
N GLY A 251 7.87 -8.56 2.20
CA GLY A 251 6.65 -7.85 1.91
C GLY A 251 5.58 -8.74 1.27
N THR A 252 4.30 -8.31 1.27
CA THR A 252 3.24 -8.86 0.43
C THR A 252 2.91 -7.86 -0.66
N SER A 253 2.78 -8.37 -1.88
CA SER A 253 2.36 -7.58 -3.03
C SER A 253 1.41 -8.39 -3.90
N THR A 254 0.75 -7.73 -4.82
CA THR A 254 0.16 -8.44 -5.97
C THR A 254 1.29 -9.19 -6.70
N GLY A 255 1.08 -10.50 -6.94
CA GLY A 255 2.14 -11.37 -7.48
C GLY A 255 3.02 -12.05 -6.43
N GLY A 256 2.66 -11.98 -5.13
CA GLY A 256 3.26 -12.77 -4.07
C GLY A 256 4.12 -12.01 -3.08
N THR A 257 5.01 -12.74 -2.41
CA THR A 257 5.90 -12.17 -1.40
C THR A 257 7.08 -11.47 -2.06
N THR A 258 7.44 -10.30 -1.55
CA THR A 258 8.66 -9.55 -1.91
C THR A 258 9.75 -9.75 -0.87
N GLN A 259 10.99 -9.56 -1.26
CA GLN A 259 12.15 -9.60 -0.37
C GLN A 259 12.73 -8.20 -0.22
N SER A 260 12.98 -7.79 1.01
CA SER A 260 13.52 -6.45 1.27
C SER A 260 14.30 -6.37 2.58
N LYS A 261 15.04 -5.28 2.71
CA LYS A 261 15.74 -4.89 3.95
C LYS A 261 15.32 -3.48 4.33
N ASP A 262 14.89 -3.32 5.57
CA ASP A 262 14.60 -2.00 6.12
C ASP A 262 15.83 -1.40 6.76
N GLY A 263 16.02 -0.12 6.49
CA GLY A 263 17.02 0.72 7.13
C GLY A 263 16.43 2.09 7.46
N ARG A 264 17.25 2.98 7.98
CA ARG A 264 16.84 4.35 8.27
C ARG A 264 17.67 5.31 7.45
N ALA A 265 17.03 6.19 6.68
CA ALA A 265 17.68 7.30 6.01
C ALA A 265 17.84 8.49 6.96
N ASP A 266 18.75 9.43 6.64
CA ASP A 266 18.77 10.72 7.30
C ASP A 266 17.60 11.58 6.87
N GLN A 267 17.30 11.54 5.55
CA GLN A 267 16.13 12.25 5.03
C GLN A 267 15.73 11.79 3.62
N ILE A 268 14.45 12.02 3.29
CA ILE A 268 13.91 12.01 1.92
C ILE A 268 13.47 13.42 1.59
N THR A 269 13.89 13.93 0.41
CA THR A 269 13.58 15.28 -0.03
C THR A 269 12.87 15.27 -1.37
N VAL A 270 11.76 16.02 -1.46
CA VAL A 270 11.01 16.30 -2.69
C VAL A 270 10.87 17.81 -2.81
N GLY A 271 11.65 18.44 -3.69
CA GLY A 271 11.70 19.89 -3.81
C GLY A 271 12.04 20.58 -2.47
N PRO A 272 11.17 21.47 -1.95
CA PRO A 272 11.41 22.16 -0.68
C PRO A 272 11.06 21.29 0.55
N PHE A 273 10.44 20.13 0.37
CA PHE A 273 9.95 19.29 1.46
C PHE A 273 10.96 18.20 1.81
N SER A 274 11.21 18.05 3.12
CA SER A 274 12.12 17.03 3.64
C SER A 274 11.52 16.32 4.84
N ILE A 275 11.46 14.99 4.78
CA ILE A 275 11.09 14.14 5.90
C ILE A 275 12.36 13.59 6.51
N LYS A 276 12.56 13.86 7.81
CA LYS A 276 13.77 13.47 8.54
C LYS A 276 13.65 12.07 9.14
N SER A 277 14.75 11.34 9.13
CA SER A 277 14.88 10.00 9.70
C SER A 277 13.79 9.01 9.29
N PRO A 278 13.35 8.95 8.02
CA PRO A 278 12.35 7.99 7.62
C PRO A 278 12.92 6.56 7.60
N PRO A 279 12.13 5.57 8.00
CA PRO A 279 12.43 4.20 7.62
C PRO A 279 12.30 4.08 6.09
N ILE A 280 13.23 3.39 5.47
CA ILE A 280 13.23 3.13 4.02
C ILE A 280 13.50 1.66 3.77
N THR A 281 13.06 1.20 2.63
CA THR A 281 13.22 -0.18 2.20
C THR A 281 14.18 -0.29 1.04
N PHE A 282 15.07 -1.25 1.10
CA PHE A 282 15.91 -1.67 -0.02
C PHE A 282 15.35 -2.97 -0.58
N ALA A 283 14.69 -2.90 -1.74
CA ALA A 283 14.17 -4.07 -2.44
C ALA A 283 15.31 -5.02 -2.82
N GLN A 284 15.07 -6.32 -2.66
CA GLN A 284 16.02 -7.38 -2.99
C GLN A 284 15.53 -8.24 -4.15
N ASP A 285 14.31 -7.99 -4.63
CA ASP A 285 13.73 -8.74 -5.74
C ASP A 285 14.49 -8.47 -7.04
N THR A 286 14.68 -9.52 -7.83
CA THR A 286 15.37 -9.48 -9.14
C THR A 286 14.39 -9.52 -10.31
N GLU A 287 13.09 -9.62 -10.01
CA GLU A 287 11.99 -9.65 -10.96
C GLU A 287 10.84 -8.76 -10.47
N GLY A 288 9.88 -8.48 -11.34
CA GLY A 288 8.75 -7.60 -11.04
C GLY A 288 9.11 -6.12 -11.12
N LEU A 289 8.21 -5.26 -10.63
CA LEU A 289 8.37 -3.80 -10.71
C LEU A 289 9.60 -3.31 -9.94
N MET A 290 9.89 -3.92 -8.79
CA MET A 290 11.02 -3.53 -7.92
C MET A 290 12.40 -3.86 -8.50
N ALA A 291 12.45 -4.58 -9.63
CA ALA A 291 13.64 -4.86 -10.41
C ALA A 291 13.79 -3.95 -11.65
N SER A 292 12.94 -2.92 -11.79
CA SER A 292 13.06 -1.95 -12.89
C SER A 292 14.36 -1.17 -12.80
N LYS A 293 14.98 -0.94 -13.97
CA LYS A 293 16.18 -0.11 -14.13
C LYS A 293 15.86 1.33 -14.50
N ASP A 294 14.59 1.61 -14.79
CA ASP A 294 14.16 2.91 -15.30
C ASP A 294 13.90 3.91 -14.16
N TYR A 295 13.81 3.41 -12.93
CA TYR A 295 13.41 4.18 -11.75
C TYR A 295 14.29 3.86 -10.55
N ALA A 296 14.48 4.87 -9.68
CA ALA A 296 15.21 4.72 -8.43
C ALA A 296 14.43 3.92 -7.39
N GLY A 297 13.10 4.01 -7.44
CA GLY A 297 12.24 3.40 -6.45
C GLY A 297 10.83 3.98 -6.46
N LEU A 298 10.14 3.91 -5.31
CA LEU A 298 8.85 4.55 -5.09
C LEU A 298 8.83 5.40 -3.82
N ILE A 299 7.92 6.38 -3.79
CA ILE A 299 7.51 7.14 -2.62
C ILE A 299 6.08 6.75 -2.31
N GLY A 300 5.86 6.19 -1.12
CA GLY A 300 4.60 5.58 -0.74
C GLY A 300 3.71 6.43 0.14
N ALA A 301 2.63 5.81 0.59
CA ALA A 301 1.55 6.43 1.35
C ALA A 301 2.01 7.06 2.68
N GLU A 302 3.01 6.50 3.38
CA GLU A 302 3.54 7.09 4.62
C GLU A 302 4.24 8.44 4.41
N PHE A 303 4.79 8.68 3.22
CA PHE A 303 5.26 10.01 2.85
C PHE A 303 4.09 10.91 2.47
N LEU A 304 3.17 10.40 1.64
CA LEU A 304 2.05 11.16 1.09
C LEU A 304 1.05 11.59 2.18
N GLU A 305 0.84 10.80 3.23
CA GLU A 305 -0.09 11.11 4.33
C GLU A 305 0.28 12.39 5.10
N ARG A 306 1.49 12.91 4.88
CA ARG A 306 1.97 14.17 5.48
C ARG A 306 1.56 15.43 4.72
N PHE A 307 0.79 15.24 3.64
CA PHE A 307 0.36 16.31 2.75
C PHE A 307 -1.13 16.16 2.41
N THR A 308 -1.74 17.25 1.98
CA THR A 308 -2.84 17.20 1.04
C THR A 308 -2.21 17.05 -0.34
N VAL A 309 -2.56 15.98 -1.05
CA VAL A 309 -1.96 15.63 -2.34
C VAL A 309 -2.98 15.81 -3.46
N VAL A 310 -2.56 16.47 -4.55
CA VAL A 310 -3.40 16.60 -5.74
C VAL A 310 -2.67 16.02 -6.94
N PHE A 311 -3.24 15.02 -7.53
CA PHE A 311 -2.78 14.42 -8.76
C PHE A 311 -3.51 15.06 -9.94
N ASP A 312 -2.79 15.74 -10.80
CA ASP A 312 -3.28 16.37 -12.03
C ASP A 312 -2.51 15.78 -13.23
N SER A 313 -2.83 14.52 -13.58
CA SER A 313 -2.17 13.83 -14.69
C SER A 313 -2.37 14.53 -16.04
N PRO A 314 -3.55 15.10 -16.36
CA PRO A 314 -3.74 15.86 -17.57
C PRO A 314 -2.75 17.02 -17.71
N ALA A 315 -2.38 17.69 -16.62
CA ALA A 315 -1.35 18.74 -16.61
C ALA A 315 0.07 18.21 -16.38
N LYS A 316 0.24 16.90 -16.12
CA LYS A 316 1.51 16.29 -15.71
C LYS A 316 2.09 16.95 -14.46
N GLN A 317 1.26 17.12 -13.44
CA GLN A 317 1.61 17.80 -12.19
C GLN A 317 1.08 17.02 -10.99
N VAL A 318 1.82 17.12 -9.90
CA VAL A 318 1.36 16.77 -8.54
C VAL A 318 1.56 18.00 -7.67
N TRP A 319 0.57 18.28 -6.83
CA TRP A 319 0.63 19.37 -5.87
C TRP A 319 0.69 18.79 -4.47
N LEU A 320 1.60 19.32 -3.65
CA LEU A 320 1.77 18.94 -2.25
C LEU A 320 1.56 20.18 -1.36
N ALA A 321 0.66 20.09 -0.42
CA ALA A 321 0.49 21.07 0.65
C ALA A 321 0.71 20.36 1.99
N PRO A 322 1.72 20.74 2.81
CA PRO A 322 1.94 20.12 4.11
C PRO A 322 0.69 20.22 5.00
N ASN A 323 0.32 19.11 5.64
CA ASN A 323 -0.72 19.07 6.65
C ASN A 323 -0.11 19.04 8.06
N HIS A 324 -0.95 18.89 9.11
CA HIS A 324 -0.48 18.88 10.49
C HIS A 324 0.55 17.77 10.79
N SER A 325 0.49 16.64 10.08
CA SER A 325 1.42 15.50 10.27
C SER A 325 2.80 15.72 9.65
N TYR A 326 2.98 16.78 8.83
CA TYR A 326 4.25 17.03 8.15
C TYR A 326 5.45 17.14 9.11
N ALA A 327 5.25 17.83 10.23
CA ALA A 327 6.30 18.04 11.24
C ALA A 327 6.43 16.90 12.26
N GLU A 328 5.53 15.91 12.24
CA GLU A 328 5.60 14.80 13.18
C GLU A 328 6.82 13.91 12.93
N PRO A 329 7.41 13.31 13.99
CA PRO A 329 8.45 12.30 13.83
C PRO A 329 7.98 11.12 12.98
N THR A 330 8.91 10.53 12.24
CA THR A 330 8.64 9.28 11.51
C THR A 330 8.47 8.12 12.47
N ARG A 331 7.56 7.21 12.14
CA ARG A 331 7.22 6.05 12.97
C ARG A 331 7.81 4.77 12.37
N TYR A 332 8.18 3.84 13.20
CA TYR A 332 8.54 2.47 12.86
C TYR A 332 8.13 1.54 14.01
N ASP A 333 7.74 0.32 13.71
CA ASP A 333 7.43 -0.66 14.75
C ASP A 333 8.65 -0.96 15.61
N GLU A 334 8.54 -0.72 16.91
CA GLU A 334 9.60 -0.94 17.90
C GLU A 334 9.41 -2.24 18.70
N SER A 335 8.36 -2.99 18.43
CA SER A 335 8.07 -4.26 19.12
C SER A 335 8.82 -5.44 18.53
N GLY A 336 9.01 -5.44 17.22
CA GLY A 336 9.46 -6.59 16.43
C GLY A 336 8.38 -7.63 16.17
N LEU A 337 7.12 -7.34 16.47
CA LEU A 337 5.98 -8.16 16.10
C LEU A 337 5.57 -7.89 14.65
N ARG A 338 5.32 -8.94 13.90
CA ARG A 338 4.67 -8.87 12.61
C ARG A 338 3.33 -9.58 12.72
N ILE A 339 2.29 -8.78 12.86
CA ILE A 339 0.93 -9.23 13.17
C ILE A 339 0.12 -9.29 11.88
N ARG A 340 -0.79 -10.26 11.80
CA ARG A 340 -1.84 -10.36 10.78
C ARG A 340 -3.20 -10.19 11.44
N ALA A 341 -4.09 -9.50 10.77
CA ALA A 341 -5.49 -9.43 11.16
C ALA A 341 -6.27 -10.53 10.42
N GLU A 342 -6.95 -11.37 11.16
CA GLU A 342 -7.71 -12.52 10.65
C GLU A 342 -9.15 -12.49 11.11
N GLY A 343 -9.95 -13.40 10.60
CA GLY A 343 -11.39 -13.49 10.88
C GLY A 343 -12.22 -12.60 9.95
N PRO A 344 -13.55 -12.75 9.99
CA PRO A 344 -14.45 -12.06 9.06
C PRO A 344 -14.51 -10.53 9.29
N ASP A 345 -14.09 -10.07 10.45
CA ASP A 345 -14.07 -8.68 10.89
C ASP A 345 -12.67 -8.12 11.11
N PHE A 346 -11.62 -8.91 10.83
CA PHE A 346 -10.21 -8.55 11.02
C PHE A 346 -9.83 -8.18 12.47
N HIS A 347 -10.58 -8.65 13.46
CA HIS A 347 -10.31 -8.39 14.87
C HIS A 347 -9.65 -9.55 15.62
N ARG A 348 -9.14 -10.55 14.91
CA ARG A 348 -8.29 -11.61 15.44
C ARG A 348 -6.85 -11.37 15.03
N PHE A 349 -6.00 -11.00 15.96
CA PHE A 349 -4.62 -10.61 15.68
C PHE A 349 -3.66 -11.75 15.96
N VAL A 350 -3.08 -12.30 14.91
CA VAL A 350 -2.16 -13.44 14.95
C VAL A 350 -0.74 -12.97 14.71
N VAL A 351 0.17 -13.37 15.59
CA VAL A 351 1.61 -13.14 15.41
C VAL A 351 2.11 -14.04 14.30
N GLY A 352 2.43 -13.45 13.18
CA GLY A 352 2.93 -14.22 12.05
C GLY A 352 4.45 -14.41 12.10
N ARG A 353 5.19 -13.36 12.49
CA ARG A 353 6.65 -13.39 12.58
C ARG A 353 7.14 -12.51 13.72
N ILE A 354 8.31 -12.85 14.23
CA ILE A 354 9.02 -12.08 15.25
C ILE A 354 10.44 -11.78 14.75
N LEU A 355 10.85 -10.53 14.88
CA LEU A 355 12.20 -10.13 14.56
C LEU A 355 13.18 -10.64 15.62
N PRO A 356 14.25 -11.32 15.24
CA PRO A 356 15.27 -11.77 16.19
C PRO A 356 15.87 -10.62 17.00
N GLY A 357 16.08 -10.82 18.29
CA GLY A 357 16.64 -9.81 19.20
C GLY A 357 15.74 -8.61 19.47
N SER A 358 14.45 -8.67 19.09
CA SER A 358 13.45 -7.64 19.39
C SER A 358 12.86 -7.76 20.80
N ALA A 359 12.10 -6.74 21.20
CA ALA A 359 11.36 -6.76 22.46
C ALA A 359 10.39 -7.93 22.53
N ALA A 360 9.72 -8.28 21.43
CA ALA A 360 8.81 -9.41 21.35
C ALA A 360 9.52 -10.76 21.52
N ALA A 361 10.71 -10.92 20.90
CA ALA A 361 11.51 -12.12 21.06
C ALA A 361 11.97 -12.30 22.52
N GLU A 362 12.40 -11.24 23.18
CA GLU A 362 12.80 -11.28 24.60
C GLU A 362 11.63 -11.53 25.54
N ALA A 363 10.43 -11.07 25.19
CA ALA A 363 9.21 -11.34 25.93
C ALA A 363 8.70 -12.79 25.76
N GLY A 364 9.33 -13.58 24.89
CA GLY A 364 8.96 -14.98 24.65
C GLY A 364 7.67 -15.16 23.86
N ILE A 365 7.24 -14.15 23.10
CA ILE A 365 6.16 -14.26 22.13
C ILE A 365 6.64 -15.12 20.95
N GLU A 366 5.79 -15.94 20.37
CA GLU A 366 6.12 -16.84 19.26
C GLU A 366 5.18 -16.65 18.07
N SER A 367 5.64 -17.05 16.88
CA SER A 367 4.79 -17.12 15.70
C SER A 367 3.62 -18.09 15.92
N GLY A 368 2.41 -17.67 15.53
CA GLY A 368 1.17 -18.39 15.78
C GLY A 368 0.46 -17.99 17.07
N ASP A 369 1.08 -17.20 17.95
CA ASP A 369 0.40 -16.64 19.09
C ASP A 369 -0.73 -15.70 18.66
N ILE A 370 -1.81 -15.67 19.45
CA ILE A 370 -2.92 -14.74 19.25
C ILE A 370 -2.83 -13.67 20.34
N ILE A 371 -2.87 -12.42 19.94
CA ILE A 371 -2.93 -11.29 20.87
C ILE A 371 -4.38 -11.15 21.34
N GLU A 372 -4.61 -11.36 22.63
CA GLU A 372 -5.93 -11.28 23.25
C GLU A 372 -6.21 -9.94 23.90
N SER A 373 -5.16 -9.29 24.41
CA SER A 373 -5.30 -7.97 25.03
C SER A 373 -4.00 -7.17 24.96
N ILE A 374 -4.11 -5.87 24.98
CA ILE A 374 -2.99 -4.93 25.18
C ILE A 374 -3.36 -4.08 26.40
N ASP A 375 -2.55 -4.15 27.45
CA ASP A 375 -2.85 -3.66 28.79
C ASP A 375 -4.16 -4.29 29.29
N LYS A 376 -5.19 -3.48 29.53
CA LYS A 376 -6.50 -3.94 30.02
C LYS A 376 -7.57 -3.98 28.94
N ARG A 377 -7.23 -3.58 27.70
CA ARG A 377 -8.19 -3.54 26.59
C ARG A 377 -8.13 -4.84 25.80
N ALA A 378 -9.26 -5.47 25.57
CA ALA A 378 -9.35 -6.66 24.73
C ALA A 378 -8.94 -6.32 23.29
N ALA A 379 -8.12 -7.17 22.69
CA ALA A 379 -7.59 -6.89 21.35
C ALA A 379 -8.69 -6.87 20.27
N ASN A 380 -9.72 -7.71 20.41
CA ASN A 380 -10.87 -7.73 19.51
C ASN A 380 -11.78 -6.48 19.59
N GLU A 381 -11.53 -5.56 20.53
CA GLU A 381 -12.16 -4.23 20.61
C GLU A 381 -11.30 -3.14 19.98
N MET A 382 -10.17 -3.51 19.37
CA MET A 382 -9.20 -2.61 18.75
C MET A 382 -9.16 -2.86 17.25
N THR A 383 -8.94 -1.79 16.49
CA THR A 383 -8.63 -1.92 15.06
C THR A 383 -7.16 -2.32 14.87
N PHE A 384 -6.85 -2.93 13.72
CA PHE A 384 -5.47 -3.26 13.36
C PHE A 384 -4.57 -2.02 13.34
N THR A 385 -5.08 -0.90 12.82
CA THR A 385 -4.38 0.39 12.79
C THR A 385 -4.07 0.92 14.19
N GLU A 386 -5.00 0.80 15.15
CA GLU A 386 -4.74 1.17 16.55
C GLU A 386 -3.59 0.37 17.15
N ILE A 387 -3.61 -0.96 16.98
CA ILE A 387 -2.53 -1.84 17.49
C ILE A 387 -1.19 -1.46 16.85
N ARG A 388 -1.13 -1.30 15.55
CA ARG A 388 0.10 -0.88 14.86
C ARG A 388 0.62 0.46 15.37
N THR A 389 -0.26 1.42 15.57
CA THR A 389 0.10 2.74 16.13
C THR A 389 0.68 2.63 17.53
N MET A 390 0.11 1.76 18.38
CA MET A 390 0.66 1.50 19.71
C MET A 390 2.08 0.90 19.64
N LEU A 391 2.31 -0.05 18.75
CA LEU A 391 3.60 -0.71 18.58
C LEU A 391 4.69 0.19 17.97
N CYS A 392 4.31 1.31 17.37
CA CYS A 392 5.23 2.34 16.90
C CYS A 392 5.53 3.44 17.94
N LYS A 393 4.98 3.37 19.16
CA LYS A 393 5.14 4.41 20.18
C LYS A 393 6.49 4.28 20.90
N PRO A 394 7.41 5.25 20.76
CA PRO A 394 8.77 5.13 21.30
C PRO A 394 8.81 4.84 22.80
N ASN A 395 9.63 3.84 23.17
CA ASN A 395 9.88 3.43 24.57
C ASN A 395 8.61 3.08 25.37
N ALA A 396 7.49 2.78 24.70
CA ALA A 396 6.28 2.36 25.39
C ALA A 396 6.45 0.99 26.06
N LYS A 397 5.65 0.76 27.09
CA LYS A 397 5.61 -0.52 27.81
C LYS A 397 4.17 -0.99 27.85
N TYR A 398 3.95 -2.23 27.46
CA TYR A 398 2.63 -2.85 27.41
C TYR A 398 2.64 -4.18 28.14
N SER A 399 1.49 -4.55 28.71
CA SER A 399 1.18 -5.90 29.13
C SER A 399 0.37 -6.56 28.04
N ILE A 400 0.91 -7.58 27.37
CA ILE A 400 0.27 -8.26 26.26
C ILE A 400 -0.32 -9.59 26.77
N GLY A 401 -1.63 -9.74 26.66
CA GLY A 401 -2.32 -11.02 26.84
C GLY A 401 -2.17 -11.86 25.57
N VAL A 402 -1.73 -13.10 25.72
CA VAL A 402 -1.38 -13.99 24.61
C VAL A 402 -2.08 -15.35 24.81
N LEU A 403 -2.64 -15.86 23.70
CA LEU A 403 -3.13 -17.24 23.61
C LEU A 403 -2.20 -18.04 22.70
N ARG A 404 -1.57 -19.09 23.27
CA ARG A 404 -0.75 -20.07 22.55
C ARG A 404 -1.37 -21.46 22.68
N GLY A 405 -1.94 -21.97 21.60
CA GLY A 405 -2.75 -23.19 21.64
C GLY A 405 -3.96 -23.01 22.54
N SER A 406 -3.97 -23.65 23.71
CA SER A 406 -5.02 -23.50 24.74
C SER A 406 -4.56 -22.79 26.01
N LYS A 407 -3.34 -22.21 25.99
CA LYS A 407 -2.75 -21.56 27.17
C LYS A 407 -2.83 -20.05 27.05
N HIS A 408 -3.40 -19.43 28.09
CA HIS A 408 -3.45 -17.99 28.26
C HIS A 408 -2.34 -17.55 29.20
N PHE A 409 -1.60 -16.52 28.82
CA PHE A 409 -0.55 -15.93 29.68
C PHE A 409 -0.37 -14.45 29.33
N GLN A 410 0.33 -13.74 30.22
CA GLN A 410 0.66 -12.34 30.01
C GLN A 410 2.14 -12.14 29.97
N VAL A 411 2.59 -11.29 29.05
CA VAL A 411 4.00 -10.89 28.91
C VAL A 411 4.14 -9.39 28.97
N GLY A 412 5.25 -8.92 29.54
CA GLY A 412 5.62 -7.51 29.47
C GLY A 412 6.38 -7.24 28.18
N LEU A 413 5.91 -6.30 27.38
CA LEU A 413 6.57 -5.86 26.15
C LEU A 413 7.11 -4.44 26.35
N SER A 414 8.43 -4.25 26.32
CA SER A 414 9.09 -2.95 26.43
C SER A 414 9.68 -2.57 25.09
N LEU A 415 9.03 -1.63 24.40
CA LEU A 415 9.43 -1.19 23.06
C LEU A 415 10.79 -0.49 23.08
N ARG A 416 11.55 -0.67 22.01
CA ARG A 416 12.84 -0.01 21.80
C ARG A 416 13.15 0.14 20.30
N PRO A 417 13.95 1.15 19.92
CA PRO A 417 14.31 1.34 18.52
C PRO A 417 14.92 0.09 17.88
N LEU A 418 14.37 -0.34 16.76
CA LEU A 418 14.84 -1.47 15.97
C LEU A 418 15.78 -1.04 14.84
N LEU A 419 15.62 0.19 14.32
CA LEU A 419 16.45 0.82 13.28
C LEU A 419 17.28 1.96 13.83
#